data_052a43b533ac1ea68f8b18ddb6f45bd5
#
_entry.id   052a43b533ac1ea68f8b18ddb6f45bd5
#
_cell.length_a   1.000
_cell.length_b   1.000
_cell.length_c   1.000
_cell.angle_alpha   90.00
_cell.angle_beta   90.00
_cell.angle_gamma   90.00
#
_symmetry.space_group_name_H-M   'P 1'
#
loop_
_entity.id
_entity.type
_entity.pdbx_description
1 polymer ?
#
loop_
_entity_poly.entity_id
_entity_poly.type
_entity_poly.pdbx_seq_one_letter_code
_entity_poly.pdbx_strand_id
1 'polypeptide(L)'
;MMLASVIFSSMNLIVKYLDEIPIAQIVFMRSIVMLMIVVLVLRKKRIAPFGKRKKLLVFRGVFGSLGIAFFFYTLHTMPLASAVVVHYLTPIITILISVLITKVPIAPLRWFFFILCFVGIYIIKDFDDRVEVLPIVIGMLGTVAASSAYNVISVLKKTEHHLVIMLYFPMVTVPLVLIYIFVTGDWVWTSAVNWLLLSVVGLCTYFA
;
A
#
# COMPACT_ATOMS: atom_id res chain seq x y z
N MET A 1 -6.96 9.48 -14.04
CA MET A 1 -6.93 9.69 -12.58
C MET A 1 -8.28 9.37 -11.92
N MET A 2 -9.42 9.90 -12.37
CA MET A 2 -10.75 9.60 -11.75
C MET A 2 -11.06 8.10 -11.71
N LEU A 3 -10.83 7.37 -12.80
CA LEU A 3 -11.09 5.92 -12.85
C LEU A 3 -10.25 5.15 -11.80
N ALA A 4 -8.97 5.49 -11.65
CA ALA A 4 -8.10 4.88 -10.66
C ALA A 4 -8.58 5.15 -9.22
N SER A 5 -9.06 6.36 -8.94
CA SER A 5 -9.61 6.70 -7.61
C SER A 5 -10.88 5.91 -7.31
N VAL A 6 -11.78 5.72 -8.30
CA VAL A 6 -12.99 4.90 -8.15
C VAL A 6 -12.63 3.44 -7.88
N ILE A 7 -11.69 2.87 -8.66
CA ILE A 7 -11.22 1.51 -8.47
C ILE A 7 -10.58 1.33 -7.09
N PHE A 8 -9.76 2.27 -6.65
CA PHE A 8 -9.13 2.25 -5.32
C PHE A 8 -10.16 2.34 -4.19
N SER A 9 -11.16 3.22 -4.31
CA SER A 9 -12.24 3.33 -3.33
C SER A 9 -13.09 2.06 -3.26
N SER A 10 -13.44 1.47 -4.40
CA SER A 10 -14.16 0.19 -4.45
C SER A 10 -13.35 -0.93 -3.81
N MET A 11 -12.04 -0.98 -4.06
CA MET A 11 -11.15 -1.94 -3.41
C MET A 11 -11.16 -1.79 -1.88
N ASN A 12 -11.09 -0.57 -1.36
CA ASN A 12 -11.11 -0.31 0.08
C ASN A 12 -12.45 -0.73 0.72
N LEU A 13 -13.57 -0.51 0.04
CA LEU A 13 -14.88 -0.98 0.49
C LEU A 13 -14.94 -2.51 0.56
N ILE A 14 -14.45 -3.21 -0.47
CA ILE A 14 -14.41 -4.67 -0.47
C ILE A 14 -13.53 -5.19 0.68
N VAL A 15 -12.36 -4.60 0.89
CA VAL A 15 -11.45 -4.99 1.99
C VAL A 15 -12.12 -4.77 3.34
N LYS A 16 -12.87 -3.67 3.52
CA LYS A 16 -13.61 -3.40 4.75
C LYS A 16 -14.78 -4.37 4.96
N TYR A 17 -15.43 -4.82 3.88
CA TYR A 17 -16.48 -5.84 3.95
C TYR A 17 -15.95 -7.23 4.36
N LEU A 18 -14.67 -7.49 4.06
CA LEU A 18 -13.97 -8.76 4.36
C LEU A 18 -13.28 -8.73 5.75
N ASP A 19 -13.88 -8.06 6.75
CA ASP A 19 -13.29 -7.87 8.09
C ASP A 19 -13.12 -9.18 8.90
N GLU A 20 -13.87 -10.23 8.57
CA GLU A 20 -13.68 -11.58 9.13
C GLU A 20 -12.44 -12.31 8.58
N ILE A 21 -11.83 -11.83 7.50
CA ILE A 21 -10.69 -12.48 6.86
C ILE A 21 -9.40 -11.85 7.37
N PRO A 22 -8.42 -12.67 7.81
CA PRO A 22 -7.12 -12.16 8.25
C PRO A 22 -6.44 -11.26 7.21
N ILE A 23 -5.89 -10.13 7.66
CA ILE A 23 -5.22 -9.15 6.80
C ILE A 23 -4.14 -9.82 5.93
N ALA A 24 -3.39 -10.74 6.52
CA ALA A 24 -2.36 -11.49 5.82
C ALA A 24 -2.90 -12.23 4.59
N GLN A 25 -4.08 -12.87 4.72
CA GLN A 25 -4.72 -13.59 3.62
C GLN A 25 -5.18 -12.63 2.51
N ILE A 26 -5.72 -11.45 2.86
CA ILE A 26 -6.10 -10.41 1.90
C ILE A 26 -4.88 -9.91 1.13
N VAL A 27 -3.79 -9.59 1.84
CA VAL A 27 -2.52 -9.13 1.24
C VAL A 27 -1.90 -10.20 0.35
N PHE A 28 -1.96 -11.47 0.78
CA PHE A 28 -1.47 -12.61 0.00
C PHE A 28 -2.22 -12.78 -1.31
N MET A 29 -3.56 -12.90 -1.26
CA MET A 29 -4.39 -13.12 -2.45
C MET A 29 -4.28 -11.95 -3.44
N ARG A 30 -4.33 -10.73 -2.95
CA ARG A 30 -4.10 -9.53 -3.75
C ARG A 30 -2.74 -9.58 -4.47
N SER A 31 -1.69 -9.95 -3.74
CA SER A 31 -0.32 -9.97 -4.29
C SER A 31 -0.11 -11.10 -5.29
N ILE A 32 -0.70 -12.27 -5.05
CA ILE A 32 -0.60 -13.40 -5.99
C ILE A 32 -1.31 -13.11 -7.32
N VAL A 33 -2.51 -12.53 -7.27
CA VAL A 33 -3.25 -12.14 -8.47
C VAL A 33 -2.48 -11.09 -9.27
N MET A 34 -1.96 -10.06 -8.59
CA MET A 34 -1.12 -9.05 -9.22
C MET A 34 0.15 -9.66 -9.83
N LEU A 35 0.82 -10.59 -9.12
CA LEU A 35 2.01 -11.27 -9.61
C LEU A 35 1.73 -12.04 -10.90
N MET A 36 0.64 -12.81 -10.94
CA MET A 36 0.25 -13.57 -12.13
C MET A 36 0.02 -12.64 -13.32
N ILE A 37 -0.74 -11.56 -13.14
CA ILE A 37 -1.05 -10.62 -14.22
C ILE A 37 0.24 -9.96 -14.73
N VAL A 38 1.10 -9.44 -13.84
CA VAL A 38 2.33 -8.76 -14.24
C VAL A 38 3.28 -9.71 -14.95
N VAL A 39 3.42 -10.97 -14.49
CA VAL A 39 4.26 -11.99 -15.16
C VAL A 39 3.72 -12.31 -16.56
N LEU A 40 2.40 -12.48 -16.72
CA LEU A 40 1.78 -12.73 -18.01
C LEU A 40 2.03 -11.58 -19.00
N VAL A 41 1.86 -10.32 -18.53
CA VAL A 41 2.10 -9.12 -19.34
C VAL A 41 3.58 -8.97 -19.71
N LEU A 42 4.52 -9.24 -18.79
CA LEU A 42 5.96 -9.23 -19.07
C LEU A 42 6.33 -10.27 -20.13
N ARG A 43 5.81 -11.50 -20.00
CA ARG A 43 6.03 -12.57 -21.01
C ARG A 43 5.49 -12.17 -22.38
N LYS A 44 4.27 -11.64 -22.43
CA LYS A 44 3.65 -11.18 -23.70
C LYS A 44 4.45 -10.05 -24.35
N LYS A 45 4.99 -9.13 -23.56
CA LYS A 45 5.82 -8.01 -24.06
C LYS A 45 7.30 -8.36 -24.23
N ARG A 46 7.72 -9.59 -23.92
CA ARG A 46 9.12 -10.06 -23.99
C ARG A 46 10.10 -9.18 -23.22
N ILE A 47 9.66 -8.64 -22.07
CA ILE A 47 10.48 -7.79 -21.20
C ILE A 47 11.16 -8.68 -20.16
N ALA A 48 12.48 -8.50 -19.97
CA ALA A 48 13.22 -9.24 -18.94
C ALA A 48 12.69 -8.89 -17.53
N PRO A 49 12.37 -9.90 -16.69
CA PRO A 49 11.78 -9.67 -15.37
C PRO A 49 12.79 -9.11 -14.35
N PHE A 50 14.09 -9.26 -14.61
CA PHE A 50 15.13 -8.83 -13.69
C PHE A 50 15.65 -7.44 -14.08
N GLY A 51 15.44 -6.45 -13.19
CA GLY A 51 15.95 -5.10 -13.36
C GLY A 51 17.45 -4.99 -13.05
N LYS A 52 18.06 -3.88 -13.44
CA LYS A 52 19.49 -3.58 -13.23
C LYS A 52 19.77 -3.21 -11.77
N ARG A 53 18.88 -2.48 -11.09
CA ARG A 53 19.05 -1.98 -9.73
C ARG A 53 18.32 -2.86 -8.70
N LYS A 54 18.69 -4.13 -8.59
CA LYS A 54 18.02 -5.13 -7.74
C LYS A 54 17.83 -4.69 -6.28
N LYS A 55 18.83 -4.06 -5.65
CA LYS A 55 18.77 -3.59 -4.26
C LYS A 55 17.62 -2.59 -4.05
N LEU A 56 17.48 -1.59 -4.93
CA LEU A 56 16.41 -0.60 -4.85
C LEU A 56 15.04 -1.22 -5.15
N LEU A 57 14.98 -2.18 -6.07
CA LEU A 57 13.75 -2.91 -6.39
C LEU A 57 13.26 -3.74 -5.20
N VAL A 58 14.16 -4.47 -4.51
CA VAL A 58 13.83 -5.21 -3.29
C VAL A 58 13.43 -4.26 -2.17
N PHE A 59 14.18 -3.16 -1.95
CA PHE A 59 13.83 -2.12 -0.97
C PHE A 59 12.40 -1.59 -1.22
N ARG A 60 12.08 -1.25 -2.49
CA ARG A 60 10.73 -0.84 -2.90
C ARG A 60 9.70 -1.92 -2.56
N GLY A 61 10.02 -3.19 -2.79
CA GLY A 61 9.16 -4.33 -2.45
C GLY A 61 8.87 -4.40 -0.96
N VAL A 62 9.90 -4.42 -0.11
CA VAL A 62 9.78 -4.51 1.35
C VAL A 62 8.99 -3.35 1.93
N PHE A 63 9.39 -2.11 1.64
CA PHE A 63 8.69 -0.92 2.16
C PHE A 63 7.27 -0.78 1.61
N GLY A 64 7.03 -1.18 0.36
CA GLY A 64 5.69 -1.23 -0.19
C GLY A 64 4.81 -2.28 0.51
N SER A 65 5.36 -3.44 0.83
CA SER A 65 4.63 -4.50 1.55
C SER A 65 4.26 -4.08 2.97
N LEU A 66 5.20 -3.47 3.69
CA LEU A 66 4.94 -2.91 5.03
C LEU A 66 3.87 -1.81 4.97
N GLY A 67 3.96 -0.89 4.02
CA GLY A 67 2.98 0.17 3.84
C GLY A 67 1.57 -0.36 3.64
N ILE A 68 1.41 -1.40 2.79
CA ILE A 68 0.09 -1.99 2.54
C ILE A 68 -0.43 -2.81 3.72
N ALA A 69 0.45 -3.54 4.41
CA ALA A 69 0.07 -4.32 5.58
C ALA A 69 -0.45 -3.40 6.70
N PHE A 70 0.25 -2.31 6.98
CA PHE A 70 -0.17 -1.33 7.97
C PHE A 70 -1.44 -0.58 7.54
N PHE A 71 -1.60 -0.26 6.26
CA PHE A 71 -2.82 0.35 5.74
C PHE A 71 -4.03 -0.58 5.91
N PHE A 72 -3.90 -1.86 5.58
CA PHE A 72 -5.01 -2.81 5.76
C PHE A 72 -5.29 -3.07 7.23
N TYR A 73 -4.28 -3.05 8.10
CA TYR A 73 -4.49 -3.08 9.54
C TYR A 73 -5.38 -1.90 9.99
N THR A 74 -5.09 -0.68 9.54
CA THR A 74 -5.93 0.48 9.87
C THR A 74 -7.35 0.39 9.32
N LEU A 75 -7.52 -0.19 8.12
CA LEU A 75 -8.86 -0.43 7.56
C LEU A 75 -9.70 -1.41 8.40
N HIS A 76 -9.05 -2.39 9.04
CA HIS A 76 -9.75 -3.33 9.92
C HIS A 76 -10.07 -2.74 11.30
N THR A 77 -9.15 -1.96 11.86
CA THR A 77 -9.22 -1.51 13.26
C THR A 77 -9.93 -0.18 13.46
N MET A 78 -10.15 0.61 12.40
CA MET A 78 -10.80 1.92 12.51
C MET A 78 -11.84 2.14 11.39
N PRO A 79 -12.73 3.15 11.53
CA PRO A 79 -13.66 3.52 10.47
C PRO A 79 -12.96 3.82 9.14
N LEU A 80 -13.55 3.40 8.03
CA LEU A 80 -12.97 3.53 6.69
C LEU A 80 -12.52 4.97 6.38
N ALA A 81 -13.36 5.96 6.75
CA ALA A 81 -13.05 7.37 6.52
C ALA A 81 -11.77 7.80 7.22
N SER A 82 -11.61 7.45 8.50
CA SER A 82 -10.44 7.78 9.33
C SER A 82 -9.18 7.10 8.80
N ALA A 83 -9.25 5.82 8.45
CA ALA A 83 -8.14 5.07 7.87
C ALA A 83 -7.65 5.71 6.55
N VAL A 84 -8.57 6.10 5.68
CA VAL A 84 -8.24 6.74 4.38
C VAL A 84 -7.63 8.13 4.59
N VAL A 85 -8.13 8.91 5.56
CA VAL A 85 -7.56 10.24 5.86
C VAL A 85 -6.12 10.14 6.38
N VAL A 86 -5.83 9.18 7.27
CA VAL A 86 -4.44 8.92 7.70
C VAL A 86 -3.57 8.54 6.50
N HIS A 87 -4.09 7.74 5.58
CA HIS A 87 -3.33 7.36 4.37
C HIS A 87 -3.09 8.54 3.42
N TYR A 88 -3.96 9.54 3.39
CA TYR A 88 -3.75 10.77 2.61
C TYR A 88 -2.57 11.63 3.10
N LEU A 89 -1.94 11.33 4.23
CA LEU A 89 -0.64 11.89 4.58
C LEU A 89 0.51 11.39 3.70
N THR A 90 0.33 10.30 2.97
CA THR A 90 1.40 9.71 2.13
C THR A 90 2.05 10.72 1.16
N PRO A 91 1.33 11.56 0.40
CA PRO A 91 1.94 12.57 -0.46
C PRO A 91 2.78 13.58 0.31
N ILE A 92 2.33 13.97 1.51
CA ILE A 92 3.03 14.94 2.37
C ILE A 92 4.36 14.34 2.83
N ILE A 93 4.32 13.14 3.41
CA ILE A 93 5.51 12.42 3.88
C ILE A 93 6.44 12.09 2.70
N THR A 94 5.90 11.80 1.52
CA THR A 94 6.70 11.60 0.30
C THR A 94 7.51 12.84 -0.05
N ILE A 95 6.92 14.04 0.06
CA ILE A 95 7.63 15.30 -0.18
C ILE A 95 8.69 15.51 0.90
N LEU A 96 8.39 15.28 2.18
CA LEU A 96 9.35 15.42 3.28
C LEU A 96 10.57 14.51 3.07
N ILE A 97 10.36 13.23 2.79
CA ILE A 97 11.44 12.28 2.50
C ILE A 97 12.21 12.70 1.25
N SER A 98 11.52 13.14 0.20
CA SER A 98 12.18 13.63 -1.03
C SER A 98 13.13 14.79 -0.74
N VAL A 99 12.72 15.73 0.11
CA VAL A 99 13.56 16.86 0.49
C VAL A 99 14.79 16.44 1.29
N LEU A 100 14.65 15.48 2.20
CA LEU A 100 15.78 14.92 2.94
C LEU A 100 16.82 14.27 2.01
N ILE A 101 16.34 13.65 0.91
CA ILE A 101 17.21 13.00 -0.07
C ILE A 101 17.83 14.02 -1.04
N THR A 102 17.04 14.97 -1.55
CA THR A 102 17.44 15.91 -2.59
C THR A 102 18.02 17.20 -2.06
N LYS A 103 17.84 17.49 -0.76
CA LYS A 103 18.25 18.72 -0.05
C LYS A 103 17.67 20.01 -0.68
N VAL A 104 16.56 19.89 -1.42
CA VAL A 104 15.84 21.04 -1.98
C VAL A 104 14.92 21.62 -0.91
N PRO A 105 14.98 22.93 -0.60
CA PRO A 105 14.15 23.53 0.43
C PRO A 105 12.66 23.47 0.09
N ILE A 106 11.83 23.23 1.12
CA ILE A 106 10.37 23.27 1.00
C ILE A 106 9.90 24.72 1.08
N ALA A 107 9.03 25.13 0.16
CA ALA A 107 8.38 26.43 0.24
C ALA A 107 7.58 26.54 1.56
N PRO A 108 7.63 27.68 2.26
CA PRO A 108 7.01 27.86 3.60
C PRO A 108 5.50 27.60 3.58
N LEU A 109 4.83 27.88 2.46
CA LEU A 109 3.40 27.59 2.29
C LEU A 109 3.08 26.09 2.41
N ARG A 110 3.98 25.20 2.02
CA ARG A 110 3.76 23.74 2.14
C ARG A 110 3.80 23.31 3.61
N TRP A 111 4.60 23.94 4.45
CA TRP A 111 4.62 23.68 5.90
C TRP A 111 3.27 24.01 6.55
N PHE A 112 2.63 25.09 6.13
CA PHE A 112 1.28 25.44 6.59
C PHE A 112 0.27 24.31 6.28
N PHE A 113 0.26 23.77 5.05
CA PHE A 113 -0.61 22.66 4.71
C PHE A 113 -0.28 21.36 5.46
N PHE A 114 0.99 21.11 5.79
CA PHE A 114 1.36 19.97 6.61
C PHE A 114 0.76 20.04 8.00
N ILE A 115 0.88 21.20 8.66
CA ILE A 115 0.29 21.44 9.97
C ILE A 115 -1.24 21.28 9.90
N LEU A 116 -1.88 21.83 8.89
CA LEU A 116 -3.34 21.73 8.70
C LEU A 116 -3.80 20.28 8.57
N CYS A 117 -3.05 19.41 7.88
CA CYS A 117 -3.36 17.99 7.78
C CYS A 117 -3.25 17.26 9.14
N PHE A 118 -2.21 17.57 9.94
CA PHE A 118 -2.09 16.98 11.28
C PHE A 118 -3.21 17.44 12.22
N VAL A 119 -3.60 18.72 12.15
CA VAL A 119 -4.77 19.24 12.87
C VAL A 119 -6.04 18.51 12.44
N GLY A 120 -6.22 18.25 11.15
CA GLY A 120 -7.36 17.47 10.63
C GLY A 120 -7.43 16.06 11.23
N ILE A 121 -6.31 15.36 11.36
CA ILE A 121 -6.26 14.03 11.99
C ILE A 121 -6.60 14.11 13.48
N TYR A 122 -6.09 15.12 14.17
CA TYR A 122 -6.40 15.35 15.59
C TYR A 122 -7.91 15.55 15.80
N ILE A 123 -8.54 16.39 14.96
CA ILE A 123 -9.99 16.64 14.99
C ILE A 123 -10.76 15.34 14.78
N ILE A 124 -10.38 14.49 13.81
CA ILE A 124 -11.07 13.22 13.54
C ILE A 124 -11.04 12.32 14.77
N LYS A 125 -9.91 12.26 15.48
CA LYS A 125 -9.81 11.47 16.71
C LYS A 125 -10.76 11.96 17.80
N ASP A 126 -10.88 13.29 18.00
CA ASP A 126 -11.75 13.86 19.04
C ASP A 126 -13.26 13.70 18.74
N PHE A 127 -13.63 13.57 17.47
CA PHE A 127 -15.03 13.38 17.05
C PHE A 127 -15.49 11.92 16.97
N ASP A 128 -14.59 10.94 16.98
CA ASP A 128 -14.96 9.51 16.91
C ASP A 128 -14.20 8.71 17.97
N ASP A 129 -14.86 8.41 19.08
CA ASP A 129 -14.33 7.61 20.20
C ASP A 129 -13.88 6.20 19.78
N ARG A 130 -14.30 5.73 18.60
CA ARG A 130 -13.88 4.43 18.03
C ARG A 130 -12.48 4.47 17.44
N VAL A 131 -11.86 5.66 17.33
CA VAL A 131 -10.53 5.84 16.77
C VAL A 131 -9.49 5.83 17.88
N GLU A 132 -8.87 4.69 18.09
CA GLU A 132 -7.78 4.53 19.05
C GLU A 132 -6.47 5.16 18.54
N VAL A 133 -5.58 5.51 19.47
CA VAL A 133 -4.26 6.09 19.13
C VAL A 133 -3.36 5.09 18.43
N LEU A 134 -3.39 3.82 18.86
CA LEU A 134 -2.50 2.79 18.31
C LEU A 134 -2.67 2.56 16.79
N PRO A 135 -3.90 2.38 16.25
CA PRO A 135 -4.11 2.31 14.81
C PRO A 135 -3.64 3.55 14.05
N ILE A 136 -3.78 4.75 14.62
CA ILE A 136 -3.28 5.99 13.99
C ILE A 136 -1.75 5.93 13.86
N VAL A 137 -1.04 5.56 14.93
CA VAL A 137 0.43 5.45 14.92
C VAL A 137 0.89 4.40 13.90
N ILE A 138 0.24 3.23 13.86
CA ILE A 138 0.54 2.19 12.87
C ILE A 138 0.26 2.68 11.44
N GLY A 139 -0.85 3.39 11.23
CA GLY A 139 -1.18 4.02 9.95
C GLY A 139 -0.11 5.05 9.52
N MET A 140 0.37 5.87 10.44
CA MET A 140 1.46 6.81 10.17
C MET A 140 2.76 6.09 9.79
N LEU A 141 3.12 5.02 10.47
CA LEU A 141 4.25 4.17 10.08
C LEU A 141 4.04 3.57 8.68
N GLY A 142 2.81 3.18 8.36
CA GLY A 142 2.41 2.72 7.03
C GLY A 142 2.60 3.79 5.95
N THR A 143 2.23 5.04 6.24
CA THR A 143 2.44 6.16 5.31
C THR A 143 3.92 6.48 5.12
N VAL A 144 4.76 6.37 6.15
CA VAL A 144 6.22 6.52 6.03
C VAL A 144 6.82 5.42 5.16
N ALA A 145 6.40 4.18 5.36
CA ALA A 145 6.85 3.05 4.55
C ALA A 145 6.41 3.22 3.08
N ALA A 146 5.14 3.52 2.82
CA ALA A 146 4.62 3.76 1.47
C ALA A 146 5.35 4.93 0.79
N SER A 147 5.57 6.04 1.50
CA SER A 147 6.29 7.22 1.01
C SER A 147 7.72 6.91 0.64
N SER A 148 8.41 6.09 1.43
CA SER A 148 9.76 5.61 1.13
C SER A 148 9.78 4.79 -0.16
N ALA A 149 8.82 3.90 -0.34
CA ALA A 149 8.65 3.12 -1.56
C ALA A 149 8.39 4.03 -2.79
N TYR A 150 7.54 5.07 -2.68
CA TYR A 150 7.26 6.01 -3.76
C TYR A 150 8.49 6.84 -4.16
N ASN A 151 9.30 7.26 -3.19
CA ASN A 151 10.56 7.96 -3.48
C ASN A 151 11.52 7.05 -4.27
N VAL A 152 11.63 5.78 -3.90
CA VAL A 152 12.44 4.80 -4.64
C VAL A 152 11.89 4.57 -6.05
N ILE A 153 10.56 4.51 -6.24
CA ILE A 153 9.93 4.42 -7.56
C ILE A 153 10.35 5.61 -8.43
N SER A 154 10.39 6.82 -7.89
CA SER A 154 10.77 8.02 -8.64
C SER A 154 12.20 7.96 -9.19
N VAL A 155 13.10 7.31 -8.46
CA VAL A 155 14.48 7.04 -8.90
C VAL A 155 14.52 5.88 -9.91
N LEU A 156 13.79 4.80 -9.65
CA LEU A 156 13.78 3.61 -10.50
C LEU A 156 13.16 3.87 -11.88
N LYS A 157 12.16 4.72 -11.99
CA LYS A 157 11.51 5.10 -13.27
C LYS A 157 12.49 5.60 -14.33
N LYS A 158 13.66 6.11 -13.93
CA LYS A 158 14.70 6.61 -14.85
C LYS A 158 15.54 5.50 -15.48
N THR A 159 15.56 4.31 -14.88
CA THR A 159 16.50 3.22 -15.23
C THR A 159 15.83 1.89 -15.48
N GLU A 160 14.60 1.70 -14.99
CA GLU A 160 13.88 0.43 -15.03
C GLU A 160 12.53 0.57 -15.73
N HIS A 161 12.09 -0.49 -16.38
CA HIS A 161 10.75 -0.52 -16.97
C HIS A 161 9.68 -0.59 -15.87
N HIS A 162 8.57 0.15 -16.01
CA HIS A 162 7.51 0.22 -15.00
C HIS A 162 6.96 -1.14 -14.57
N LEU A 163 6.81 -2.10 -15.52
CA LEU A 163 6.34 -3.45 -15.21
C LEU A 163 7.32 -4.23 -14.33
N VAL A 164 8.64 -3.98 -14.46
CA VAL A 164 9.64 -4.58 -13.58
C VAL A 164 9.52 -4.02 -12.18
N ILE A 165 9.32 -2.70 -12.04
CA ILE A 165 9.09 -2.06 -10.73
C ILE A 165 7.82 -2.61 -10.07
N MET A 166 6.75 -2.83 -10.85
CA MET A 166 5.50 -3.43 -10.37
C MET A 166 5.69 -4.90 -9.95
N LEU A 167 6.51 -5.67 -10.66
CA LEU A 167 6.77 -7.08 -10.37
C LEU A 167 7.39 -7.31 -8.99
N TYR A 168 8.39 -6.49 -8.63
CA TYR A 168 9.14 -6.69 -7.39
C TYR A 168 8.30 -6.51 -6.13
N PHE A 169 7.22 -5.74 -6.20
CA PHE A 169 6.32 -5.60 -5.06
C PHE A 169 5.67 -6.93 -4.66
N PRO A 170 4.86 -7.60 -5.51
CA PRO A 170 4.27 -8.88 -5.14
C PRO A 170 5.33 -9.99 -5.01
N MET A 171 6.45 -9.93 -5.74
CA MET A 171 7.54 -10.90 -5.62
C MET A 171 8.17 -10.92 -4.24
N VAL A 172 8.21 -9.77 -3.55
CA VAL A 172 8.70 -9.66 -2.17
C VAL A 172 7.55 -9.90 -1.17
N THR A 173 6.35 -9.39 -1.45
CA THR A 173 5.20 -9.50 -0.53
C THR A 173 4.75 -10.93 -0.35
N VAL A 174 4.65 -11.71 -1.43
CA VAL A 174 4.15 -13.10 -1.37
C VAL A 174 4.96 -13.98 -0.41
N PRO A 175 6.31 -14.09 -0.51
CA PRO A 175 7.07 -14.91 0.42
C PRO A 175 7.03 -14.37 1.85
N LEU A 176 7.06 -13.05 2.07
CA LEU A 176 6.98 -12.46 3.41
C LEU A 176 5.65 -12.82 4.09
N VAL A 177 4.55 -12.68 3.37
CA VAL A 177 3.22 -12.97 3.92
C VAL A 177 3.01 -14.47 4.07
N LEU A 178 3.54 -15.31 3.18
CA LEU A 178 3.53 -16.77 3.35
C LEU A 178 4.23 -17.21 4.64
N ILE A 179 5.43 -16.66 4.90
CA ILE A 179 6.16 -16.96 6.14
C ILE A 179 5.33 -16.52 7.35
N TYR A 180 4.72 -15.34 7.31
CA TYR A 180 3.86 -14.85 8.38
C TYR A 180 2.67 -15.79 8.61
N ILE A 181 1.92 -16.16 7.57
CA ILE A 181 0.77 -17.08 7.67
C ILE A 181 1.21 -18.44 8.23
N PHE A 182 2.37 -18.94 7.82
CA PHE A 182 2.88 -20.23 8.30
C PHE A 182 3.25 -20.21 9.79
N VAL A 183 3.75 -19.07 10.28
CA VAL A 183 4.13 -18.89 11.70
C VAL A 183 2.92 -18.65 12.58
N THR A 184 1.95 -17.85 12.13
CA THR A 184 0.77 -17.48 12.94
C THR A 184 -0.39 -18.46 12.80
N GLY A 185 -0.45 -19.22 11.70
CA GLY A 185 -1.58 -20.06 11.36
C GLY A 185 -2.83 -19.28 10.93
N ASP A 186 -2.70 -17.99 10.65
CA ASP A 186 -3.78 -17.07 10.28
C ASP A 186 -4.30 -17.35 8.86
N TRP A 187 -4.97 -18.47 8.68
CA TRP A 187 -5.61 -18.86 7.42
C TRP A 187 -7.02 -19.35 7.67
N VAL A 188 -7.99 -18.70 7.04
CA VAL A 188 -9.41 -19.05 7.17
C VAL A 188 -9.95 -19.55 5.83
N TRP A 189 -10.55 -20.73 5.84
CA TRP A 189 -11.32 -21.23 4.69
C TRP A 189 -12.65 -20.50 4.64
N THR A 190 -12.87 -19.73 3.59
CA THR A 190 -14.02 -18.87 3.45
C THR A 190 -14.90 -19.27 2.27
N SER A 191 -16.08 -18.65 2.12
CA SER A 191 -17.03 -18.93 1.04
C SER A 191 -16.47 -18.64 -0.34
N ALA A 192 -17.03 -19.26 -1.38
CA ALA A 192 -16.65 -19.02 -2.77
C ALA A 192 -16.81 -17.54 -3.17
N VAL A 193 -17.78 -16.85 -2.59
CA VAL A 193 -18.01 -15.41 -2.81
C VAL A 193 -16.83 -14.59 -2.30
N ASN A 194 -16.32 -14.89 -1.10
CA ASN A 194 -15.17 -14.19 -0.52
C ASN A 194 -13.89 -14.44 -1.33
N TRP A 195 -13.69 -15.64 -1.87
CA TRP A 195 -12.57 -15.92 -2.78
C TRP A 195 -12.66 -15.09 -4.07
N LEU A 196 -13.87 -14.92 -4.60
CA LEU A 196 -14.11 -14.07 -5.76
C LEU A 196 -13.80 -12.59 -5.42
N LEU A 197 -14.27 -12.09 -4.28
CA LEU A 197 -13.99 -10.73 -3.82
C LEU A 197 -12.49 -10.47 -3.62
N LEU A 198 -11.77 -11.41 -3.01
CA LEU A 198 -10.31 -11.34 -2.86
C LEU A 198 -9.59 -11.27 -4.22
N SER A 199 -10.09 -12.01 -5.21
CA SER A 199 -9.55 -11.96 -6.57
C SER A 199 -9.81 -10.62 -7.24
N VAL A 200 -11.00 -10.04 -7.03
CA VAL A 200 -11.35 -8.69 -7.51
C VAL A 200 -10.44 -7.63 -6.88
N VAL A 201 -10.15 -7.72 -5.57
CA VAL A 201 -9.18 -6.83 -4.90
C VAL A 201 -7.81 -6.88 -5.59
N GLY A 202 -7.34 -8.08 -5.96
CA GLY A 202 -6.10 -8.26 -6.71
C GLY A 202 -6.13 -7.62 -8.11
N LEU A 203 -7.23 -7.79 -8.84
CA LEU A 203 -7.45 -7.15 -10.15
C LEU A 203 -7.48 -5.62 -10.04
N CYS A 204 -8.23 -5.08 -9.08
CA CYS A 204 -8.30 -3.64 -8.82
C CYS A 204 -6.91 -3.05 -8.55
N THR A 205 -6.04 -3.79 -7.86
CA THR A 205 -4.66 -3.37 -7.60
C THR A 205 -3.82 -3.18 -8.87
N TYR A 206 -4.05 -3.96 -9.90
CA TYR A 206 -3.32 -3.84 -11.16
C TYR A 206 -3.76 -2.60 -11.96
N PHE A 207 -5.05 -2.23 -11.88
CA PHE A 207 -5.63 -1.13 -12.66
C PHE A 207 -5.60 0.23 -11.92
N ALA A 208 -5.46 0.25 -10.59
CA ALA A 208 -5.37 1.45 -9.76
C ALA A 208 -3.94 2.03 -9.76
#